data_928986b129c88451b9cf2d1ea05e15ab
#
_entry.id   928986b129c88451b9cf2d1ea05e15ab
#
_cell.length_a   1.000
_cell.length_b   1.000
_cell.length_c   1.000
_cell.angle_alpha   90.00
_cell.angle_beta   90.00
_cell.angle_gamma   90.00
#
_symmetry.space_group_name_H-M   'P 1'
#
loop_
_entity.id
_entity.type
_entity.pdbx_description
1 polymer ?
#
loop_
_entity_poly.entity_id
_entity_poly.type
_entity_poly.pdbx_seq_one_letter_code
_entity_poly.pdbx_strand_id
1 'polypeptide(L)'
;GPADPAQTGAWRARIDQWKTDYPLKVPTYSDKLSPQQVIAEVGRQAPDAFYTTDVGQHQMWAAQFLQNGPRKWISSAGLGTMGYGMPAALGVQMGVGDNQVICISGDASFQMNLQELATLAQYSIKVKTVIVNNGWQGMVRQWQQGFYGERYASSNMEVGMPDFEKLAEAFGVKGIVVKEPGELDQAIANMLAHDGPVLLDVWVRRDENCYPMVPPGNNNSQMIGLAEPATKRPVEVIHCNNCGADNKASHKFCSECGTKL
;
A
#
# COMPACT_ATOMS: atom_id res chain seq x y z
N GLY A 1 -27.43 -9.44 8.10
CA GLY A 1 -26.99 -10.82 8.28
C GLY A 1 -25.84 -11.16 7.33
N PRO A 2 -25.09 -12.28 7.52
CA PRO A 2 -24.08 -12.69 6.56
C PRO A 2 -24.75 -12.97 5.22
N ALA A 3 -24.07 -12.58 4.12
CA ALA A 3 -24.56 -12.86 2.78
C ALA A 3 -24.62 -14.37 2.54
N ASP A 4 -25.71 -14.83 1.88
CA ASP A 4 -25.87 -16.24 1.52
C ASP A 4 -24.71 -16.67 0.60
N PRO A 5 -23.91 -17.68 0.98
CA PRO A 5 -22.83 -18.18 0.14
C PRO A 5 -23.26 -18.61 -1.26
N ALA A 6 -24.48 -19.12 -1.41
CA ALA A 6 -25.03 -19.53 -2.69
C ALA A 6 -25.24 -18.33 -3.64
N GLN A 7 -25.63 -17.18 -3.09
CA GLN A 7 -25.86 -15.96 -3.89
C GLN A 7 -24.57 -15.25 -4.29
N THR A 8 -23.49 -15.42 -3.51
CA THR A 8 -22.21 -14.75 -3.74
C THR A 8 -21.15 -15.64 -4.40
N GLY A 9 -21.40 -16.94 -4.52
CA GLY A 9 -20.42 -17.93 -4.99
C GLY A 9 -19.83 -17.62 -6.37
N ALA A 10 -20.69 -17.35 -7.35
CA ALA A 10 -20.24 -17.03 -8.71
C ALA A 10 -19.41 -15.73 -8.77
N TRP A 11 -19.76 -14.72 -7.98
CA TRP A 11 -19.01 -13.47 -7.90
C TRP A 11 -17.66 -13.64 -7.22
N ARG A 12 -17.59 -14.41 -6.14
CA ARG A 12 -16.33 -14.75 -5.45
C ARG A 12 -15.39 -15.53 -6.39
N ALA A 13 -15.88 -16.54 -7.08
CA ALA A 13 -15.09 -17.29 -8.06
C ALA A 13 -14.51 -16.36 -9.15
N ARG A 14 -15.28 -15.36 -9.60
CA ARG A 14 -14.79 -14.37 -10.57
C ARG A 14 -13.71 -13.47 -10.00
N ILE A 15 -13.82 -13.03 -8.74
CA ILE A 15 -12.79 -12.26 -8.04
C ILE A 15 -11.51 -13.10 -7.90
N ASP A 16 -11.63 -14.36 -7.50
CA ASP A 16 -10.50 -15.26 -7.34
C ASP A 16 -9.80 -15.52 -8.68
N GLN A 17 -10.56 -15.63 -9.77
CA GLN A 17 -9.99 -15.70 -11.10
C GLN A 17 -9.22 -14.43 -11.48
N TRP A 18 -9.75 -13.25 -11.20
CA TRP A 18 -9.02 -11.99 -11.44
C TRP A 18 -7.75 -11.88 -10.62
N LYS A 19 -7.76 -12.31 -9.37
CA LYS A 19 -6.54 -12.34 -8.53
C LYS A 19 -5.49 -13.30 -9.10
N THR A 20 -5.92 -14.40 -9.73
CA THR A 20 -5.04 -15.35 -10.40
C THR A 20 -4.48 -14.78 -11.72
N ASP A 21 -5.35 -14.13 -12.50
CA ASP A 21 -4.97 -13.57 -13.80
C ASP A 21 -4.07 -12.32 -13.65
N TYR A 22 -4.27 -11.53 -12.59
CA TYR A 22 -3.58 -10.26 -12.34
C TYR A 22 -3.00 -10.21 -10.91
N PRO A 23 -2.03 -11.06 -10.58
CA PRO A 23 -1.46 -11.07 -9.25
C PRO A 23 -0.69 -9.78 -8.97
N LEU A 24 -0.87 -9.23 -7.78
CA LEU A 24 -0.01 -8.15 -7.29
C LEU A 24 1.39 -8.71 -7.05
N LYS A 25 2.41 -7.96 -7.48
CA LYS A 25 3.81 -8.37 -7.36
C LYS A 25 4.47 -7.62 -6.21
N VAL A 26 5.30 -8.34 -5.46
CA VAL A 26 6.21 -7.76 -4.47
C VAL A 26 7.60 -7.70 -5.12
N PRO A 27 8.04 -6.52 -5.60
CA PRO A 27 9.37 -6.39 -6.19
C PRO A 27 10.44 -6.63 -5.13
N THR A 28 11.51 -7.33 -5.51
CA THR A 28 12.68 -7.56 -4.66
C THR A 28 13.93 -7.02 -5.34
N TYR A 29 14.76 -6.31 -4.57
CA TYR A 29 16.00 -5.71 -5.02
C TYR A 29 17.15 -6.16 -4.13
N SER A 30 18.37 -6.20 -4.67
CA SER A 30 19.55 -6.59 -3.93
C SER A 30 20.11 -5.48 -3.04
N ASP A 31 19.79 -4.23 -3.37
CA ASP A 31 20.40 -3.04 -2.76
C ASP A 31 19.47 -2.31 -1.77
N LYS A 32 18.15 -2.43 -1.94
CA LYS A 32 17.17 -1.74 -1.11
C LYS A 32 15.84 -2.48 -1.04
N LEU A 33 15.12 -2.28 0.05
CA LEU A 33 13.75 -2.77 0.21
C LEU A 33 12.78 -2.06 -0.75
N SER A 34 11.82 -2.80 -1.28
CA SER A 34 10.62 -2.20 -1.84
C SER A 34 9.60 -1.91 -0.72
N PRO A 35 8.79 -0.86 -0.86
CA PRO A 35 7.68 -0.62 0.08
C PRO A 35 6.74 -1.81 0.24
N GLN A 36 6.51 -2.52 -0.86
CA GLN A 36 5.65 -3.71 -0.90
C GLN A 36 6.22 -4.86 -0.05
N GLN A 37 7.56 -5.05 -0.03
CA GLN A 37 8.21 -6.04 0.83
C GLN A 37 7.99 -5.72 2.31
N VAL A 38 8.13 -4.45 2.69
CA VAL A 38 7.92 -4.02 4.08
C VAL A 38 6.50 -4.32 4.53
N ILE A 39 5.50 -3.93 3.73
CA ILE A 39 4.10 -4.13 4.04
C ILE A 39 3.74 -5.63 4.09
N ALA A 40 4.19 -6.40 3.10
CA ALA A 40 3.91 -7.84 3.04
C ALA A 40 4.53 -8.57 4.23
N GLU A 41 5.74 -8.18 4.64
CA GLU A 41 6.44 -8.80 5.77
C GLU A 41 5.77 -8.46 7.11
N VAL A 42 5.34 -7.20 7.31
CA VAL A 42 4.53 -6.82 8.47
C VAL A 42 3.24 -7.64 8.54
N GLY A 43 2.54 -7.77 7.41
CA GLY A 43 1.31 -8.58 7.35
C GLY A 43 1.53 -10.07 7.64
N ARG A 44 2.67 -10.62 7.19
CA ARG A 44 3.05 -12.02 7.43
C ARG A 44 3.32 -12.28 8.91
N GLN A 45 4.02 -11.37 9.59
CA GLN A 45 4.38 -11.55 11.01
C GLN A 45 3.25 -11.16 11.97
N ALA A 46 2.30 -10.31 11.56
CA ALA A 46 1.20 -9.86 12.39
C ALA A 46 -0.18 -9.99 11.71
N PRO A 47 -0.59 -11.20 11.28
CA PRO A 47 -1.80 -11.39 10.46
C PRO A 47 -3.09 -11.03 11.20
N ASP A 48 -3.06 -11.02 12.52
CA ASP A 48 -4.22 -10.75 13.36
C ASP A 48 -4.26 -9.35 13.96
N ALA A 49 -3.28 -8.49 13.64
CA ALA A 49 -3.21 -7.13 14.16
C ALA A 49 -4.36 -6.24 13.67
N PHE A 50 -4.65 -5.21 14.44
CA PHE A 50 -5.42 -4.07 13.99
C PHE A 50 -4.47 -3.11 13.27
N TYR A 51 -4.84 -2.68 12.08
CA TYR A 51 -4.03 -1.79 11.26
C TYR A 51 -4.68 -0.43 11.14
N THR A 52 -3.92 0.61 11.44
CA THR A 52 -4.25 1.97 11.03
C THR A 52 -3.29 2.42 9.93
N THR A 53 -3.73 3.28 9.05
CA THR A 53 -2.84 3.85 8.05
C THR A 53 -2.88 5.36 8.07
N ASP A 54 -1.74 5.95 7.84
CA ASP A 54 -1.68 7.33 7.39
C ASP A 54 -1.95 7.42 5.89
N VAL A 55 -1.88 8.61 5.29
CA VAL A 55 -2.29 8.87 3.91
C VAL A 55 -1.10 9.07 2.98
N GLY A 56 -1.09 8.31 1.89
CA GLY A 56 -0.05 8.34 0.86
C GLY A 56 0.11 6.98 0.16
N GLN A 57 1.25 6.78 -0.52
CA GLN A 57 1.54 5.50 -1.19
C GLN A 57 1.52 4.31 -0.22
N HIS A 58 2.04 4.47 0.99
CA HIS A 58 2.03 3.45 2.04
C HIS A 58 0.61 2.97 2.39
N GLN A 59 -0.39 3.86 2.37
CA GLN A 59 -1.80 3.51 2.56
C GLN A 59 -2.29 2.58 1.43
N MET A 60 -1.95 2.92 0.19
CA MET A 60 -2.35 2.13 -0.98
C MET A 60 -1.67 0.76 -1.00
N TRP A 61 -0.36 0.71 -0.73
CA TRP A 61 0.35 -0.57 -0.60
C TRP A 61 -0.18 -1.41 0.57
N ALA A 62 -0.49 -0.78 1.70
CA ALA A 62 -1.11 -1.49 2.82
C ALA A 62 -2.45 -2.11 2.44
N ALA A 63 -3.30 -1.37 1.70
CA ALA A 63 -4.56 -1.91 1.18
C ALA A 63 -4.37 -3.05 0.14
N GLN A 64 -3.25 -3.06 -0.58
CA GLN A 64 -2.94 -4.09 -1.58
C GLN A 64 -2.37 -5.37 -0.96
N PHE A 65 -1.51 -5.25 0.06
CA PHE A 65 -0.68 -6.37 0.54
C PHE A 65 -1.01 -6.86 1.94
N LEU A 66 -1.72 -6.09 2.79
CA LEU A 66 -2.19 -6.59 4.08
C LEU A 66 -3.48 -7.41 3.89
N GLN A 67 -3.51 -8.58 4.52
CA GLN A 67 -4.71 -9.40 4.59
C GLN A 67 -5.34 -9.22 5.96
N ASN A 68 -6.34 -8.34 6.05
CA ASN A 68 -6.97 -8.00 7.31
C ASN A 68 -8.30 -8.72 7.50
N GLY A 69 -8.57 -9.14 8.73
CA GLY A 69 -9.90 -9.56 9.14
C GLY A 69 -10.91 -8.40 9.16
N PRO A 70 -12.22 -8.70 9.20
CA PRO A 70 -13.25 -7.67 9.30
C PRO A 70 -13.02 -6.74 10.49
N ARG A 71 -13.23 -5.42 10.29
CA ARG A 71 -13.11 -4.37 11.32
C ARG A 71 -11.69 -4.18 11.89
N LYS A 72 -10.67 -4.70 11.23
CA LYS A 72 -9.26 -4.54 11.63
C LYS A 72 -8.49 -3.52 10.79
N TRP A 73 -9.18 -2.76 9.94
CA TRP A 73 -8.61 -1.76 9.06
C TRP A 73 -9.23 -0.39 9.33
N ILE A 74 -8.41 0.58 9.71
CA ILE A 74 -8.83 1.94 10.05
C ILE A 74 -7.96 2.94 9.25
N SER A 75 -8.59 3.71 8.38
CA SER A 75 -7.88 4.56 7.43
C SER A 75 -8.73 5.77 7.03
N SER A 76 -8.09 6.93 6.81
CA SER A 76 -8.74 8.12 6.26
C SER A 76 -8.83 8.01 4.73
N ALA A 77 -9.63 7.05 4.25
CA ALA A 77 -9.76 6.80 2.81
C ALA A 77 -10.70 7.79 2.10
N GLY A 78 -11.64 8.38 2.81
CA GLY A 78 -12.62 9.33 2.24
C GLY A 78 -12.05 10.73 2.06
N LEU A 79 -11.56 11.36 3.13
CA LEU A 79 -10.99 12.70 3.09
C LEU A 79 -9.49 12.70 2.76
N GLY A 80 -8.75 11.66 3.14
CA GLY A 80 -7.31 11.56 2.89
C GLY A 80 -6.48 12.49 3.77
N THR A 81 -6.74 12.49 5.07
CA THR A 81 -6.06 13.37 6.04
C THR A 81 -4.70 12.82 6.40
N MET A 82 -3.61 13.46 5.96
CA MET A 82 -2.27 13.18 6.45
C MET A 82 -2.15 13.50 7.95
N GLY A 83 -1.44 12.64 8.70
CA GLY A 83 -1.36 12.72 10.16
C GLY A 83 -2.46 11.97 10.91
N TYR A 84 -3.36 11.28 10.22
CA TYR A 84 -4.44 10.51 10.82
C TYR A 84 -3.95 9.20 11.48
N GLY A 85 -2.93 8.57 10.91
CA GLY A 85 -2.57 7.17 11.21
C GLY A 85 -2.22 6.91 12.67
N MET A 86 -1.32 7.69 13.27
CA MET A 86 -0.87 7.49 14.65
C MET A 86 -1.94 7.87 15.69
N PRO A 87 -2.62 9.03 15.63
CA PRO A 87 -3.73 9.33 16.53
C PRO A 87 -4.85 8.28 16.49
N ALA A 88 -5.16 7.77 15.30
CA ALA A 88 -6.12 6.68 15.16
C ALA A 88 -5.62 5.38 15.83
N ALA A 89 -4.34 5.04 15.70
CA ALA A 89 -3.76 3.87 16.36
C ALA A 89 -3.84 3.96 17.89
N LEU A 90 -3.60 5.16 18.46
CA LEU A 90 -3.82 5.45 19.87
C LEU A 90 -5.26 5.10 20.28
N GLY A 91 -6.23 5.64 19.57
CA GLY A 91 -7.64 5.39 19.85
C GLY A 91 -8.02 3.91 19.72
N VAL A 92 -7.51 3.22 18.69
CA VAL A 92 -7.73 1.78 18.51
C VAL A 92 -7.14 0.99 19.66
N GLN A 93 -5.90 1.27 20.06
CA GLN A 93 -5.24 0.53 21.16
C GLN A 93 -6.01 0.67 22.47
N MET A 94 -6.57 1.83 22.75
CA MET A 94 -7.42 2.05 23.92
C MET A 94 -8.71 1.22 23.88
N GLY A 95 -9.21 0.93 22.67
CA GLY A 95 -10.46 0.19 22.49
C GLY A 95 -10.31 -1.32 22.40
N VAL A 96 -9.11 -1.82 22.04
CA VAL A 96 -8.89 -3.26 21.78
C VAL A 96 -8.07 -3.99 22.84
N GLY A 97 -7.67 -3.31 23.92
CA GLY A 97 -6.90 -3.87 25.03
C GLY A 97 -5.53 -4.39 24.58
N ASP A 98 -5.21 -5.64 24.91
CA ASP A 98 -3.89 -6.25 24.63
C ASP A 98 -3.71 -6.71 23.18
N ASN A 99 -4.68 -6.48 22.31
CA ASN A 99 -4.50 -6.82 20.89
C ASN A 99 -3.44 -5.94 20.24
N GLN A 100 -2.70 -6.51 19.32
CA GLN A 100 -1.66 -5.80 18.57
C GLN A 100 -2.26 -4.72 17.67
N VAL A 101 -1.77 -3.49 17.78
CA VAL A 101 -2.12 -2.38 16.89
C VAL A 101 -0.87 -1.90 16.17
N ILE A 102 -0.95 -1.82 14.85
CA ILE A 102 0.15 -1.39 13.97
C ILE A 102 -0.31 -0.20 13.13
N CYS A 103 0.41 0.91 13.22
CA CYS A 103 0.24 2.08 12.36
C CYS A 103 1.22 1.98 11.19
N ILE A 104 0.72 1.99 9.96
CA ILE A 104 1.53 2.12 8.75
C ILE A 104 1.52 3.58 8.32
N SER A 105 2.67 4.23 8.33
CA SER A 105 2.81 5.64 7.98
C SER A 105 3.90 5.86 6.93
N GLY A 106 3.91 7.02 6.31
CA GLY A 106 5.02 7.52 5.51
C GLY A 106 5.80 8.58 6.29
N ASP A 107 7.02 8.82 5.87
CA ASP A 107 7.94 9.80 6.47
C ASP A 107 7.35 11.22 6.56
N ALA A 108 6.69 11.69 5.51
CA ALA A 108 6.08 13.02 5.49
C ALA A 108 4.78 13.10 6.31
N SER A 109 3.90 12.11 6.20
CA SER A 109 2.61 12.12 6.90
C SER A 109 2.75 11.91 8.40
N PHE A 110 3.72 11.09 8.82
CA PHE A 110 4.04 10.89 10.23
C PHE A 110 4.41 12.21 10.93
N GLN A 111 5.16 13.07 10.26
CA GLN A 111 5.59 14.36 10.82
C GLN A 111 4.45 15.31 11.17
N MET A 112 3.27 15.10 10.64
CA MET A 112 2.12 15.97 10.89
C MET A 112 1.54 15.85 12.30
N ASN A 113 1.71 14.69 12.94
CA ASN A 113 1.25 14.43 14.30
C ASN A 113 2.29 13.65 15.15
N LEU A 114 3.59 13.86 14.87
CA LEU A 114 4.67 13.19 15.60
C LEU A 114 4.68 13.46 17.11
N GLN A 115 4.09 14.59 17.55
CA GLN A 115 3.97 14.93 18.97
C GLN A 115 3.15 13.89 19.77
N GLU A 116 2.35 13.07 19.12
CA GLU A 116 1.62 11.99 19.79
C GLU A 116 2.53 10.86 20.31
N LEU A 117 3.81 10.87 19.95
CA LEU A 117 4.83 10.05 20.62
C LEU A 117 4.88 10.34 22.12
N ALA A 118 4.65 11.60 22.54
CA ALA A 118 4.57 11.97 23.95
C ALA A 118 3.39 11.27 24.65
N THR A 119 2.24 11.18 23.97
CA THR A 119 1.06 10.48 24.49
C THR A 119 1.31 8.98 24.62
N LEU A 120 1.94 8.36 23.60
CA LEU A 120 2.34 6.95 23.64
C LEU A 120 3.26 6.65 24.83
N ALA A 121 4.28 7.48 25.03
CA ALA A 121 5.25 7.32 26.11
C ALA A 121 4.60 7.53 27.49
N GLN A 122 3.83 8.63 27.65
CA GLN A 122 3.22 9.00 28.93
C GLN A 122 2.27 7.92 29.47
N TYR A 123 1.51 7.28 28.57
CA TYR A 123 0.51 6.28 28.95
C TYR A 123 0.92 4.85 28.63
N SER A 124 2.17 4.62 28.22
CA SER A 124 2.69 3.29 27.84
C SER A 124 1.80 2.57 26.84
N ILE A 125 1.27 3.28 25.85
CA ILE A 125 0.35 2.73 24.86
C ILE A 125 1.16 1.95 23.81
N LYS A 126 0.92 0.64 23.70
CA LYS A 126 1.78 -0.34 22.99
C LYS A 126 1.65 -0.30 21.44
N VAL A 127 1.34 0.83 20.85
CA VAL A 127 1.26 0.98 19.38
C VAL A 127 2.62 0.73 18.74
N LYS A 128 2.63 -0.03 17.64
CA LYS A 128 3.77 -0.21 16.75
C LYS A 128 3.60 0.66 15.53
N THR A 129 4.49 1.62 15.32
CA THR A 129 4.44 2.49 14.15
C THR A 129 5.54 2.10 13.17
N VAL A 130 5.17 1.79 11.94
CA VAL A 130 6.09 1.48 10.83
C VAL A 130 6.08 2.66 9.86
N ILE A 131 7.22 3.32 9.72
CA ILE A 131 7.43 4.36 8.72
C ILE A 131 8.02 3.73 7.47
N VAL A 132 7.29 3.78 6.37
CA VAL A 132 7.77 3.43 5.03
C VAL A 132 8.45 4.67 4.45
N ASN A 133 9.77 4.78 4.69
CA ASN A 133 10.55 5.98 4.46
C ASN A 133 11.19 5.97 3.06
N ASN A 134 10.65 6.74 2.15
CA ASN A 134 11.23 6.93 0.81
C ASN A 134 11.86 8.32 0.60
N GLY A 135 11.86 9.19 1.61
CA GLY A 135 12.39 10.56 1.53
C GLY A 135 11.52 11.52 0.72
N TRP A 136 10.28 11.17 0.44
CA TRP A 136 9.39 11.95 -0.42
C TRP A 136 7.95 11.99 0.09
N GLN A 137 7.22 13.04 -0.26
CA GLN A 137 5.77 12.96 -0.34
C GLN A 137 5.42 12.07 -1.54
N GLY A 138 5.48 10.76 -1.35
CA GLY A 138 5.58 9.78 -2.44
C GLY A 138 4.41 9.81 -3.42
N MET A 139 3.16 9.99 -2.96
CA MET A 139 2.02 10.10 -3.86
C MET A 139 2.04 11.41 -4.68
N VAL A 140 2.48 12.51 -4.09
CA VAL A 140 2.68 13.78 -4.81
C VAL A 140 3.76 13.60 -5.88
N ARG A 141 4.89 12.97 -5.53
CA ARG A 141 5.95 12.65 -6.48
C ARG A 141 5.45 11.79 -7.63
N GLN A 142 4.69 10.74 -7.34
CA GLN A 142 4.12 9.84 -8.39
C GLN A 142 3.22 10.60 -9.35
N TRP A 143 2.41 11.52 -8.86
CA TRP A 143 1.57 12.38 -9.71
C TRP A 143 2.38 13.36 -10.54
N GLN A 144 3.41 13.98 -9.94
CA GLN A 144 4.34 14.86 -10.66
C GLN A 144 5.06 14.11 -11.77
N GLN A 145 5.45 12.87 -11.51
CA GLN A 145 6.06 12.00 -12.50
C GLN A 145 5.08 11.65 -13.64
N GLY A 146 3.89 11.21 -13.31
CA GLY A 146 2.94 10.66 -14.29
C GLY A 146 2.17 11.73 -15.09
N PHE A 147 1.92 12.91 -14.50
CA PHE A 147 0.97 13.87 -15.06
C PHE A 147 1.51 15.30 -15.19
N TYR A 148 2.68 15.61 -14.63
CA TYR A 148 3.22 16.97 -14.58
C TYR A 148 4.66 17.07 -15.14
N GLY A 149 5.03 16.17 -16.07
CA GLY A 149 6.30 16.19 -16.78
C GLY A 149 7.52 16.11 -15.86
N GLU A 150 7.43 15.34 -14.79
CA GLU A 150 8.51 15.14 -13.78
C GLU A 150 8.95 16.42 -13.07
N ARG A 151 8.08 17.41 -13.00
CA ARG A 151 8.34 18.63 -12.25
C ARG A 151 8.13 18.39 -10.75
N TYR A 152 9.18 17.92 -10.09
CA TYR A 152 9.18 17.60 -8.65
C TYR A 152 9.31 18.84 -7.78
N ALA A 153 8.19 19.57 -7.60
CA ALA A 153 8.15 20.79 -6.81
C ALA A 153 7.72 20.49 -5.37
N SER A 154 8.58 20.82 -4.40
CA SER A 154 8.31 20.76 -2.95
C SER A 154 7.85 19.38 -2.43
N SER A 155 8.21 18.30 -3.11
CA SER A 155 7.85 16.93 -2.72
C SER A 155 9.02 16.11 -2.17
N ASN A 156 10.27 16.56 -2.36
CA ASN A 156 11.45 15.95 -1.76
C ASN A 156 11.60 16.39 -0.30
N MET A 157 11.68 15.42 0.61
CA MET A 157 11.75 15.64 2.06
C MET A 157 13.15 15.39 2.64
N GLU A 158 14.13 14.90 1.86
CA GLU A 158 15.41 14.41 2.37
C GLU A 158 16.20 15.43 3.17
N VAL A 159 16.25 16.69 2.72
CA VAL A 159 17.07 17.72 3.35
C VAL A 159 16.59 18.08 4.76
N GLY A 160 15.29 17.94 5.01
CA GLY A 160 14.67 18.25 6.31
C GLY A 160 14.20 17.02 7.09
N MET A 161 14.59 15.82 6.65
CA MET A 161 14.14 14.58 7.27
C MET A 161 14.75 14.41 8.65
N PRO A 162 13.94 14.24 9.71
CA PRO A 162 14.48 13.93 11.03
C PRO A 162 15.05 12.50 11.06
N ASP A 163 16.00 12.30 11.95
CA ASP A 163 16.42 10.96 12.37
C ASP A 163 15.30 10.38 13.27
N PHE A 164 14.45 9.54 12.70
CA PHE A 164 13.26 9.04 13.39
C PHE A 164 13.60 8.12 14.57
N GLU A 165 14.73 7.43 14.56
CA GLU A 165 15.18 6.62 15.71
C GLU A 165 15.47 7.53 16.90
N LYS A 166 16.30 8.56 16.70
CA LYS A 166 16.62 9.54 17.74
C LYS A 166 15.40 10.37 18.18
N LEU A 167 14.52 10.67 17.24
CA LEU A 167 13.25 11.35 17.55
C LEU A 167 12.41 10.52 18.50
N ALA A 168 12.23 9.23 18.22
CA ALA A 168 11.49 8.32 19.10
C ALA A 168 12.12 8.25 20.49
N GLU A 169 13.42 8.09 20.56
CA GLU A 169 14.18 8.03 21.82
C GLU A 169 14.04 9.33 22.64
N ALA A 170 14.05 10.48 21.98
CA ALA A 170 13.83 11.77 22.63
C ALA A 170 12.44 11.88 23.30
N PHE A 171 11.44 11.17 22.79
CA PHE A 171 10.11 11.05 23.41
C PHE A 171 10.00 9.90 24.40
N GLY A 172 11.05 9.09 24.62
CA GLY A 172 11.00 7.91 25.47
C GLY A 172 10.33 6.69 24.81
N VAL A 173 10.23 6.69 23.48
CA VAL A 173 9.71 5.58 22.67
C VAL A 173 10.89 4.79 22.08
N LYS A 174 10.76 3.46 21.99
CA LYS A 174 11.78 2.63 21.34
C LYS A 174 11.86 2.95 19.85
N GLY A 175 13.03 3.41 19.39
CA GLY A 175 13.37 3.56 17.97
C GLY A 175 14.06 2.32 17.42
N ILE A 176 13.79 2.00 16.16
CA ILE A 176 14.49 0.97 15.37
C ILE A 176 14.61 1.52 13.95
N VAL A 177 15.78 1.39 13.33
CA VAL A 177 15.99 1.76 11.93
C VAL A 177 16.41 0.56 11.11
N VAL A 178 15.87 0.43 9.88
CA VAL A 178 16.24 -0.58 8.88
C VAL A 178 16.67 0.12 7.61
N LYS A 179 17.87 -0.16 7.13
CA LYS A 179 18.43 0.39 5.90
C LYS A 179 18.76 -0.68 4.87
N GLU A 180 19.06 -1.88 5.34
CA GLU A 180 19.47 -3.00 4.51
C GLU A 180 18.39 -4.09 4.44
N PRO A 181 18.18 -4.72 3.28
CA PRO A 181 17.12 -5.73 3.10
C PRO A 181 17.17 -6.90 4.11
N GLY A 182 18.37 -7.33 4.48
CA GLY A 182 18.56 -8.46 5.40
C GLY A 182 18.15 -8.20 6.86
N GLU A 183 17.89 -6.96 7.22
CA GLU A 183 17.54 -6.56 8.60
C GLU A 183 16.03 -6.62 8.88
N LEU A 184 15.20 -6.58 7.82
CA LEU A 184 13.76 -6.34 7.93
C LEU A 184 13.03 -7.35 8.82
N ASP A 185 13.25 -8.64 8.56
CA ASP A 185 12.53 -9.73 9.25
C ASP A 185 12.76 -9.67 10.76
N GLN A 186 14.01 -9.55 11.18
CA GLN A 186 14.37 -9.47 12.60
C GLN A 186 13.93 -8.16 13.25
N ALA A 187 13.98 -7.04 12.52
CA ALA A 187 13.55 -5.75 13.04
C ALA A 187 12.03 -5.73 13.32
N ILE A 188 11.23 -6.32 12.45
CA ILE A 188 9.78 -6.48 12.68
C ILE A 188 9.53 -7.40 13.87
N ALA A 189 10.22 -8.53 13.94
CA ALA A 189 10.08 -9.44 15.09
C ALA A 189 10.43 -8.74 16.41
N ASN A 190 11.51 -7.96 16.44
CA ASN A 190 11.92 -7.17 17.62
C ASN A 190 10.88 -6.10 17.97
N MET A 191 10.33 -5.41 16.97
CA MET A 191 9.27 -4.43 17.16
C MET A 191 8.03 -5.08 17.81
N LEU A 192 7.60 -6.22 17.29
CA LEU A 192 6.40 -6.92 17.79
C LEU A 192 6.58 -7.47 19.21
N ALA A 193 7.79 -7.96 19.54
CA ALA A 193 8.11 -8.53 20.84
C ALA A 193 8.31 -7.49 21.95
N HIS A 194 8.54 -6.21 21.59
CA HIS A 194 8.78 -5.18 22.60
C HIS A 194 7.51 -4.85 23.39
N ASP A 195 7.60 -4.82 24.70
CA ASP A 195 6.48 -4.48 25.59
C ASP A 195 6.38 -2.97 25.81
N GLY A 196 5.92 -2.25 24.79
CA GLY A 196 5.78 -0.79 24.79
C GLY A 196 5.60 -0.23 23.38
N PRO A 197 5.49 1.10 23.23
CA PRO A 197 5.44 1.73 21.93
C PRO A 197 6.78 1.60 21.18
N VAL A 198 6.70 1.41 19.86
CA VAL A 198 7.89 1.32 18.98
C VAL A 198 7.67 2.14 17.74
N LEU A 199 8.71 2.83 17.31
CA LEU A 199 8.81 3.46 16.01
C LEU A 199 9.87 2.73 15.18
N LEU A 200 9.44 2.07 14.11
CA LEU A 200 10.29 1.38 13.15
C LEU A 200 10.40 2.21 11.87
N ASP A 201 11.56 2.80 11.61
CA ASP A 201 11.87 3.55 10.38
C ASP A 201 12.51 2.61 9.37
N VAL A 202 11.83 2.34 8.26
CA VAL A 202 12.31 1.45 7.20
C VAL A 202 12.56 2.23 5.92
N TRP A 203 13.84 2.33 5.54
CA TRP A 203 14.26 2.99 4.32
C TRP A 203 14.00 2.12 3.11
N VAL A 204 13.23 2.67 2.17
CA VAL A 204 12.81 1.94 0.96
C VAL A 204 13.24 2.67 -0.31
N ARG A 205 13.06 2.02 -1.45
CA ARG A 205 13.27 2.65 -2.76
C ARG A 205 12.36 3.86 -2.93
N ARG A 206 12.94 4.94 -3.52
CA ARG A 206 12.28 6.24 -3.72
C ARG A 206 11.39 6.27 -4.94
N ASP A 207 11.77 5.50 -5.95
CA ASP A 207 11.24 5.53 -7.30
C ASP A 207 10.07 4.56 -7.49
N GLU A 208 9.73 3.79 -6.45
CA GLU A 208 8.57 2.92 -6.49
C GLU A 208 7.26 3.72 -6.58
N ASN A 209 6.43 3.32 -7.53
CA ASN A 209 5.10 3.85 -7.71
C ASN A 209 4.04 2.81 -7.32
N CYS A 210 2.91 3.29 -6.82
CA CYS A 210 1.78 2.42 -6.48
C CYS A 210 0.95 2.15 -7.72
N TYR A 211 0.98 0.90 -8.18
CA TYR A 211 0.21 0.40 -9.32
C TYR A 211 -0.52 -0.90 -8.95
N PRO A 212 -1.63 -1.27 -9.63
CA PRO A 212 -2.33 -0.48 -10.65
C PRO A 212 -3.01 0.77 -10.08
N MET A 213 -3.23 1.78 -10.92
CA MET A 213 -3.87 3.04 -10.54
C MET A 213 -4.86 3.48 -11.62
N VAL A 214 -6.00 4.05 -11.21
CA VAL A 214 -6.94 4.69 -12.13
C VAL A 214 -6.57 6.18 -12.26
N PRO A 215 -6.18 6.66 -13.46
CA PRO A 215 -5.88 8.06 -13.66
C PRO A 215 -7.10 8.95 -13.44
N PRO A 216 -6.90 10.24 -13.09
CA PRO A 216 -8.00 11.19 -12.95
C PRO A 216 -8.88 11.25 -14.21
N GLY A 217 -10.19 11.23 -14.03
CA GLY A 217 -11.16 11.28 -15.12
C GLY A 217 -11.41 9.94 -15.82
N ASN A 218 -10.67 8.89 -15.49
CA ASN A 218 -10.86 7.56 -16.06
C ASN A 218 -11.78 6.69 -15.19
N ASN A 219 -12.29 5.60 -15.75
CA ASN A 219 -13.07 4.59 -15.02
C ASN A 219 -12.17 3.38 -14.65
N ASN A 220 -12.70 2.48 -13.82
CA ASN A 220 -11.95 1.34 -13.31
C ASN A 220 -11.44 0.36 -14.39
N SER A 221 -11.99 0.37 -15.59
CA SER A 221 -11.48 -0.44 -16.71
C SER A 221 -10.27 0.19 -17.43
N GLN A 222 -9.91 1.41 -17.05
CA GLN A 222 -8.84 2.21 -17.67
C GLN A 222 -7.66 2.40 -16.70
N MET A 223 -7.35 1.36 -15.93
CA MET A 223 -6.19 1.37 -15.03
C MET A 223 -4.88 1.43 -15.81
N ILE A 224 -3.90 2.13 -15.25
CA ILE A 224 -2.50 2.10 -15.69
C ILE A 224 -1.67 1.22 -14.74
N GLY A 225 -0.59 0.66 -15.26
CA GLY A 225 0.32 -0.19 -14.48
C GLY A 225 -0.26 -1.55 -14.10
N LEU A 226 -1.37 -1.98 -14.71
CA LEU A 226 -1.86 -3.33 -14.56
C LEU A 226 -0.89 -4.29 -15.26
N ALA A 227 -0.44 -5.32 -14.54
CA ALA A 227 0.37 -6.36 -15.14
C ALA A 227 -0.43 -7.10 -16.24
N GLU A 228 0.27 -7.59 -17.27
CA GLU A 228 -0.38 -8.49 -18.23
C GLU A 228 -0.89 -9.75 -17.50
N PRO A 229 -2.01 -10.34 -17.95
CA PRO A 229 -2.56 -11.55 -17.34
C PRO A 229 -1.48 -12.64 -17.24
N ALA A 230 -1.39 -13.30 -16.08
CA ALA A 230 -0.47 -14.42 -15.88
C ALA A 230 -0.74 -15.57 -16.86
N THR A 231 -1.98 -15.71 -17.27
CA THR A 231 -2.41 -16.62 -18.33
C THR A 231 -2.89 -15.78 -19.52
N LYS A 232 -2.09 -15.70 -20.58
CA LYS A 232 -2.57 -15.18 -21.86
C LYS A 232 -3.66 -16.13 -22.36
N ARG A 233 -4.93 -15.73 -22.22
CA ARG A 233 -5.96 -16.39 -23.02
C ARG A 233 -5.62 -16.09 -24.47
N PRO A 234 -5.64 -17.08 -25.37
CA PRO A 234 -5.56 -16.78 -26.79
C PRO A 234 -6.63 -15.75 -27.10
N VAL A 235 -6.24 -14.61 -27.65
CA VAL A 235 -7.21 -13.66 -28.16
C VAL A 235 -7.88 -14.38 -29.33
N GLU A 236 -9.15 -14.78 -29.15
CA GLU A 236 -9.91 -15.33 -30.25
C GLU A 236 -9.94 -14.26 -31.36
N VAL A 237 -9.33 -14.63 -32.46
CA VAL A 237 -9.22 -13.77 -33.62
C VAL A 237 -10.28 -14.22 -34.64
N ILE A 238 -11.08 -13.26 -35.11
CA ILE A 238 -12.02 -13.47 -36.21
C ILE A 238 -11.41 -12.81 -37.45
N HIS A 239 -11.23 -13.58 -38.51
CA HIS A 239 -10.81 -13.07 -39.80
C HIS A 239 -11.99 -12.41 -40.51
N CYS A 240 -11.80 -11.20 -40.99
CA CYS A 240 -12.81 -10.51 -41.77
C CYS A 240 -12.97 -11.19 -43.15
N ASN A 241 -14.16 -11.67 -43.47
CA ASN A 241 -14.45 -12.33 -44.75
C ASN A 241 -14.34 -11.39 -45.96
N ASN A 242 -14.30 -10.05 -45.75
CA ASN A 242 -14.23 -9.07 -46.83
C ASN A 242 -12.80 -8.62 -47.14
N CYS A 243 -11.98 -8.38 -46.13
CA CYS A 243 -10.62 -7.84 -46.33
C CYS A 243 -9.50 -8.72 -45.76
N GLY A 244 -9.84 -9.84 -45.10
CA GLY A 244 -8.87 -10.76 -44.52
C GLY A 244 -8.22 -10.25 -43.21
N ALA A 245 -8.57 -9.07 -42.72
CA ALA A 245 -7.96 -8.50 -41.52
C ALA A 245 -8.35 -9.25 -40.26
N ASP A 246 -7.39 -9.38 -39.36
CA ASP A 246 -7.58 -9.99 -38.04
C ASP A 246 -8.29 -9.02 -37.08
N ASN A 247 -9.34 -9.49 -36.44
CA ASN A 247 -10.13 -8.73 -35.50
C ASN A 247 -10.33 -9.52 -34.20
N LYS A 248 -10.49 -8.82 -33.07
CA LYS A 248 -10.85 -9.48 -31.81
C LYS A 248 -12.27 -10.06 -31.94
N ALA A 249 -12.50 -11.25 -31.39
CA ALA A 249 -13.84 -11.89 -31.37
C ALA A 249 -14.94 -11.03 -30.72
N SER A 250 -14.55 -10.03 -29.92
CA SER A 250 -15.47 -9.06 -29.32
C SER A 250 -15.92 -7.94 -30.26
N HIS A 251 -15.28 -7.79 -31.42
CA HIS A 251 -15.63 -6.75 -32.39
C HIS A 251 -16.86 -7.15 -33.19
N LYS A 252 -17.82 -6.24 -33.36
CA LYS A 252 -19.01 -6.44 -34.19
C LYS A 252 -18.77 -6.05 -35.65
N PHE A 253 -17.73 -5.26 -35.90
CA PHE A 253 -17.36 -4.77 -37.23
C PHE A 253 -15.85 -4.83 -37.38
N CYS A 254 -15.39 -5.07 -38.59
CA CYS A 254 -13.98 -5.09 -38.93
C CYS A 254 -13.35 -3.70 -38.71
N SER A 255 -12.20 -3.66 -38.01
CA SER A 255 -11.47 -2.42 -37.73
C SER A 255 -10.89 -1.76 -38.97
N GLU A 256 -10.64 -2.54 -40.06
CA GLU A 256 -10.02 -2.05 -41.28
C GLU A 256 -11.04 -1.62 -42.33
N CYS A 257 -12.08 -2.40 -42.57
CA CYS A 257 -13.02 -2.13 -43.68
C CYS A 257 -14.46 -1.86 -43.23
N GLY A 258 -14.77 -1.89 -41.97
CA GLY A 258 -16.10 -1.63 -41.40
C GLY A 258 -17.15 -2.72 -41.67
N THR A 259 -16.79 -3.85 -42.30
CA THR A 259 -17.72 -4.95 -42.57
C THR A 259 -18.12 -5.60 -41.26
N LYS A 260 -19.39 -5.99 -41.13
CA LYS A 260 -19.87 -6.74 -39.98
C LYS A 260 -19.17 -8.11 -39.91
N LEU A 261 -18.64 -8.45 -38.74
CA LEU A 261 -17.92 -9.70 -38.45
C LEU A 261 -18.90 -10.81 -38.00
#